data_b6a56bbfff133f9fd32629548aeda78f
#
_entry.id   b6a56bbfff133f9fd32629548aeda78f
#
_cell.length_a   1.000
_cell.length_b   1.000
_cell.length_c   1.000
_cell.angle_alpha   90.00
_cell.angle_beta   90.00
_cell.angle_gamma   90.00
#
_symmetry.space_group_name_H-M   'P 1'
#
loop_
_entity.id
_entity.type
_entity.pdbx_description
1 polymer ?
#
loop_
_entity_poly.entity_id
_entity_poly.type
_entity_poly.pdbx_seq_one_letter_code
_entity_poly.pdbx_strand_id
1 'polypeptide(L)'
;MNLKTEFGELVSKLRSERPVIHHLTNYVTAESCADICLAAGGSPIMADEPEEMEEIVKGADAVLINIGTLNLTKMIAMESAAEYAVMKGIPVILDPVGVMGSSLRLAFALKLLEKNLINIVRGNFSECDALLRGVCEGRGVDSLDEGEREGEALRVAKAAAEKFSCVFAVTGAVDHISNGKQALVLNNGHPLLQDITGSGCMTSTLVACCAAVADDMLAAAALGVVIMGQSAELAANFLEKKDGPGSFKVRLLDCVYHVTTKWNLVNLAPEQKL
;
A
#
# COMPACT_ATOMS: atom_id res chain seq x y z
N MET A 1 -5.15 15.53 -17.58
CA MET A 1 -3.82 15.87 -17.06
C MET A 1 -2.91 14.67 -17.33
N ASN A 2 -1.63 14.83 -17.62
CA ASN A 2 -0.72 13.70 -17.81
C ASN A 2 -0.36 13.15 -16.41
N LEU A 3 -0.52 11.85 -16.18
CA LEU A 3 -0.25 11.19 -14.89
C LEU A 3 1.14 11.53 -14.32
N LYS A 4 2.14 11.67 -15.16
CA LYS A 4 3.49 12.08 -14.73
C LYS A 4 3.50 13.46 -14.08
N THR A 5 2.72 14.40 -14.60
CA THR A 5 2.61 15.77 -14.04
C THR A 5 1.86 15.73 -12.71
N GLU A 6 0.73 15.02 -12.67
CA GLU A 6 -0.08 14.84 -11.47
C GLU A 6 0.71 14.16 -10.33
N PHE A 7 1.43 13.10 -10.65
CA PHE A 7 2.32 12.43 -9.69
C PHE A 7 3.46 13.33 -9.21
N GLY A 8 4.02 14.16 -10.10
CA GLY A 8 5.05 15.15 -9.74
C GLY A 8 4.56 16.20 -8.75
N GLU A 9 3.33 16.68 -8.90
CA GLU A 9 2.69 17.60 -7.98
C GLU A 9 2.46 16.94 -6.61
N LEU A 10 1.95 15.70 -6.58
CA LEU A 10 1.75 14.95 -5.35
C LEU A 10 3.06 14.66 -4.61
N VAL A 11 4.13 14.27 -5.33
CA VAL A 11 5.46 14.08 -4.73
C VAL A 11 6.02 15.38 -4.14
N SER A 12 5.84 16.51 -4.85
CA SER A 12 6.25 17.81 -4.33
C SER A 12 5.51 18.18 -3.05
N LYS A 13 4.19 17.91 -3.02
CA LYS A 13 3.32 18.14 -1.87
C LYS A 13 3.72 17.25 -0.69
N LEU A 14 3.94 15.94 -0.93
CA LEU A 14 4.44 15.00 0.07
C LEU A 14 5.74 15.48 0.73
N ARG A 15 6.70 15.94 -0.05
CA ARG A 15 7.99 16.43 0.46
C ARG A 15 7.88 17.75 1.22
N SER A 16 7.00 18.66 0.81
CA SER A 16 6.85 19.97 1.44
C SER A 16 5.99 19.94 2.71
N GLU A 17 4.92 19.13 2.72
CA GLU A 17 3.97 19.06 3.84
C GLU A 17 4.41 18.09 4.92
N ARG A 18 5.20 17.06 4.57
CA ARG A 18 5.69 16.03 5.49
C ARG A 18 4.58 15.41 6.34
N PRO A 19 3.55 14.82 5.70
CA PRO A 19 2.35 14.38 6.38
C PRO A 19 2.67 13.34 7.46
N VAL A 20 1.91 13.41 8.54
CA VAL A 20 1.99 12.46 9.66
C VAL A 20 1.18 11.21 9.34
N ILE A 21 1.84 10.06 9.29
CA ILE A 21 1.22 8.77 8.99
C ILE A 21 1.16 7.94 10.27
N HIS A 22 -0.05 7.69 10.75
CA HIS A 22 -0.28 6.80 11.90
C HIS A 22 -0.28 5.34 11.43
N HIS A 23 0.68 4.55 11.92
CA HIS A 23 0.83 3.14 11.59
C HIS A 23 0.35 2.26 12.75
N LEU A 24 -0.75 1.54 12.54
CA LEU A 24 -1.08 0.36 13.31
C LEU A 24 -0.60 -0.85 12.51
N THR A 25 0.64 -1.27 12.75
CA THR A 25 1.32 -2.24 11.88
C THR A 25 1.81 -3.47 12.64
N ASN A 26 2.36 -4.42 11.89
CA ASN A 26 2.96 -5.63 12.43
C ASN A 26 4.39 -5.36 12.94
N TYR A 27 4.78 -6.04 14.02
CA TYR A 27 6.10 -5.84 14.64
C TYR A 27 7.28 -6.37 13.78
N VAL A 28 7.01 -7.21 12.78
CA VAL A 28 8.06 -7.74 11.91
C VAL A 28 8.63 -6.66 10.98
N THR A 29 7.79 -5.68 10.60
CA THR A 29 8.14 -4.68 9.58
C THR A 29 8.00 -3.25 10.06
N ALA A 30 7.69 -3.02 11.34
CA ALA A 30 7.45 -1.69 11.90
C ALA A 30 8.60 -0.71 11.62
N GLU A 31 9.85 -1.10 11.92
CA GLU A 31 11.05 -0.30 11.63
C GLU A 31 11.17 0.03 10.13
N SER A 32 11.04 -0.98 9.26
CA SER A 32 11.12 -0.78 7.81
C SER A 32 10.04 0.14 7.26
N CYS A 33 8.83 0.11 7.84
CA CYS A 33 7.73 1.01 7.50
C CYS A 33 8.03 2.46 7.97
N ALA A 34 8.61 2.63 9.16
CA ALA A 34 9.04 3.94 9.63
C ALA A 34 10.14 4.53 8.75
N ASP A 35 11.16 3.73 8.42
CA ASP A 35 12.29 4.17 7.60
C ASP A 35 11.84 4.58 6.19
N ILE A 36 10.98 3.79 5.55
CA ILE A 36 10.53 4.12 4.20
C ILE A 36 9.58 5.32 4.18
N CYS A 37 8.78 5.52 5.24
CA CYS A 37 7.98 6.72 5.42
C CYS A 37 8.86 7.98 5.48
N LEU A 38 9.92 7.95 6.30
CA LEU A 38 10.90 9.04 6.40
C LEU A 38 11.63 9.27 5.07
N ALA A 39 12.06 8.20 4.40
CA ALA A 39 12.73 8.29 3.10
C ALA A 39 11.83 8.95 2.04
N ALA A 40 10.54 8.63 2.03
CA ALA A 40 9.56 9.24 1.13
C ALA A 40 9.26 10.72 1.44
N GLY A 41 9.52 11.17 2.67
CA GLY A 41 9.25 12.53 3.12
C GLY A 41 8.08 12.67 4.09
N GLY A 42 7.45 11.57 4.51
CA GLY A 42 6.43 11.54 5.55
C GLY A 42 7.03 11.54 6.97
N SER A 43 6.17 11.54 7.97
CA SER A 43 6.49 11.49 9.40
C SER A 43 5.73 10.33 10.06
N PRO A 44 6.38 9.21 10.41
CA PRO A 44 5.67 8.05 10.95
C PRO A 44 5.37 8.20 12.44
N ILE A 45 4.18 7.76 12.87
CA ILE A 45 3.84 7.48 14.28
C ILE A 45 3.46 6.01 14.38
N MET A 46 4.09 5.30 15.34
CA MET A 46 3.78 3.91 15.68
C MET A 46 3.08 3.89 17.05
N ALA A 47 1.75 3.78 17.04
CA ALA A 47 0.93 3.74 18.25
C ALA A 47 -0.18 2.70 18.08
N ASP A 48 -0.37 1.82 19.08
CA ASP A 48 -1.36 0.74 19.02
C ASP A 48 -2.13 0.52 20.34
N GLU A 49 -2.03 1.48 21.30
CA GLU A 49 -2.80 1.46 22.52
C GLU A 49 -4.19 2.07 22.26
N PRO A 50 -5.30 1.32 22.51
CA PRO A 50 -6.65 1.79 22.21
C PRO A 50 -7.04 3.11 22.86
N GLU A 51 -6.53 3.38 24.07
CA GLU A 51 -6.90 4.57 24.86
C GLU A 51 -6.32 5.89 24.28
N GLU A 52 -5.27 5.82 23.45
CA GLU A 52 -4.65 7.01 22.83
C GLU A 52 -5.12 7.29 21.39
N MET A 53 -5.97 6.44 20.79
CA MET A 53 -6.30 6.50 19.36
C MET A 53 -6.88 7.84 18.93
N GLU A 54 -7.78 8.44 19.73
CA GLU A 54 -8.35 9.74 19.42
C GLU A 54 -7.30 10.84 19.33
N GLU A 55 -6.37 10.88 20.27
CA GLU A 55 -5.32 11.91 20.32
C GLU A 55 -4.34 11.74 19.16
N ILE A 56 -3.91 10.50 18.90
CA ILE A 56 -2.96 10.19 17.82
C ILE A 56 -3.58 10.51 16.45
N VAL A 57 -4.79 10.04 16.19
CA VAL A 57 -5.47 10.29 14.89
C VAL A 57 -5.75 11.78 14.69
N LYS A 58 -6.01 12.54 15.75
CA LYS A 58 -6.17 13.99 15.67
C LYS A 58 -4.93 14.69 15.09
N GLY A 59 -3.74 14.18 15.35
CA GLY A 59 -2.47 14.69 14.82
C GLY A 59 -2.05 14.08 13.48
N ALA A 60 -2.72 13.02 12.99
CA ALA A 60 -2.34 12.30 11.78
C ALA A 60 -3.02 12.85 10.52
N ASP A 61 -2.39 12.68 9.35
CA ASP A 61 -2.91 13.02 8.02
C ASP A 61 -3.37 11.79 7.23
N ALA A 62 -2.98 10.59 7.65
CA ALA A 62 -3.50 9.31 7.17
C ALA A 62 -3.31 8.22 8.24
N VAL A 63 -4.12 7.16 8.17
CA VAL A 63 -4.01 5.96 9.01
C VAL A 63 -3.70 4.75 8.15
N LEU A 64 -2.66 3.99 8.51
CA LEU A 64 -2.32 2.71 7.90
C LEU A 64 -2.60 1.56 8.88
N ILE A 65 -3.47 0.66 8.48
CA ILE A 65 -3.85 -0.55 9.22
C ILE A 65 -3.25 -1.77 8.52
N ASN A 66 -2.30 -2.45 9.16
CA ASN A 66 -1.68 -3.68 8.69
C ASN A 66 -1.94 -4.81 9.71
N ILE A 67 -2.66 -5.84 9.28
CA ILE A 67 -3.14 -6.90 10.15
C ILE A 67 -2.20 -8.12 10.25
N GLY A 68 -0.92 -7.95 9.93
CA GLY A 68 0.06 -9.05 9.86
C GLY A 68 0.31 -9.79 11.18
N THR A 69 0.32 -9.09 12.31
CA THR A 69 0.46 -9.69 13.66
C THR A 69 -0.69 -9.25 14.56
N LEU A 70 -1.90 -9.65 14.14
CA LEU A 70 -3.15 -9.25 14.77
C LEU A 70 -3.30 -9.87 16.17
N ASN A 71 -3.79 -9.08 17.12
CA ASN A 71 -4.23 -9.51 18.44
C ASN A 71 -5.44 -8.67 18.87
N LEU A 72 -6.07 -9.03 19.99
CA LEU A 72 -7.31 -8.39 20.42
C LEU A 72 -7.14 -6.89 20.69
N THR A 73 -6.08 -6.47 21.37
CA THR A 73 -5.79 -5.06 21.64
C THR A 73 -5.62 -4.27 20.34
N LYS A 74 -4.85 -4.79 19.39
CA LYS A 74 -4.68 -4.17 18.08
C LYS A 74 -5.99 -4.09 17.30
N MET A 75 -6.86 -5.10 17.36
CA MET A 75 -8.16 -5.04 16.69
C MET A 75 -9.01 -3.88 17.21
N ILE A 76 -9.02 -3.67 18.52
CA ILE A 76 -9.74 -2.55 19.16
C ILE A 76 -9.13 -1.21 18.71
N ALA A 77 -7.80 -1.07 18.79
CA ALA A 77 -7.09 0.14 18.40
C ALA A 77 -7.30 0.47 16.92
N MET A 78 -7.17 -0.53 16.02
CA MET A 78 -7.35 -0.37 14.57
C MET A 78 -8.77 0.08 14.20
N GLU A 79 -9.79 -0.52 14.79
CA GLU A 79 -11.18 -0.14 14.55
C GLU A 79 -11.45 1.29 15.06
N SER A 80 -11.03 1.60 16.28
CA SER A 80 -11.17 2.92 16.89
C SER A 80 -10.43 4.00 16.04
N ALA A 81 -9.18 3.75 15.65
CA ALA A 81 -8.41 4.66 14.82
C ALA A 81 -9.08 4.91 13.46
N ALA A 82 -9.62 3.86 12.82
CA ALA A 82 -10.35 4.01 11.56
C ALA A 82 -11.63 4.86 11.72
N GLU A 83 -12.39 4.64 12.80
CA GLU A 83 -13.60 5.44 13.10
C GLU A 83 -13.25 6.92 13.33
N TYR A 84 -12.21 7.22 14.12
CA TYR A 84 -11.73 8.61 14.30
C TYR A 84 -11.20 9.22 13.01
N ALA A 85 -10.50 8.44 12.16
CA ALA A 85 -10.01 8.90 10.86
C ALA A 85 -11.17 9.32 9.93
N VAL A 86 -12.22 8.51 9.84
CA VAL A 86 -13.44 8.85 9.08
C VAL A 86 -14.10 10.12 9.62
N MET A 87 -14.24 10.26 10.94
CA MET A 87 -14.79 11.47 11.57
C MET A 87 -13.96 12.72 11.26
N LYS A 88 -12.64 12.57 11.17
CA LYS A 88 -11.72 13.65 10.81
C LYS A 88 -11.67 13.93 9.31
N GLY A 89 -12.10 12.97 8.48
CA GLY A 89 -12.03 13.06 7.01
C GLY A 89 -10.63 12.79 6.44
N ILE A 90 -9.79 12.00 7.13
CA ILE A 90 -8.47 11.58 6.64
C ILE A 90 -8.51 10.14 6.12
N PRO A 91 -7.67 9.79 5.12
CA PRO A 91 -7.71 8.47 4.50
C PRO A 91 -7.21 7.35 5.43
N VAL A 92 -7.86 6.19 5.30
CA VAL A 92 -7.46 4.93 5.95
C VAL A 92 -7.05 3.92 4.89
N ILE A 93 -5.85 3.38 5.03
CA ILE A 93 -5.29 2.36 4.15
C ILE A 93 -5.29 1.02 4.88
N LEU A 94 -5.79 -0.04 4.24
CA LEU A 94 -5.76 -1.40 4.76
C LEU A 94 -4.75 -2.25 3.99
N ASP A 95 -3.83 -2.86 4.72
CA ASP A 95 -2.93 -3.93 4.26
C ASP A 95 -3.40 -5.25 4.88
N PRO A 96 -4.15 -6.09 4.13
CA PRO A 96 -4.85 -7.26 4.65
C PRO A 96 -3.94 -8.50 4.75
N VAL A 97 -2.76 -8.35 5.32
CA VAL A 97 -1.72 -9.38 5.38
C VAL A 97 -2.27 -10.70 5.91
N GLY A 98 -2.23 -11.72 5.05
CA GLY A 98 -2.53 -13.10 5.44
C GLY A 98 -4.00 -13.42 5.68
N VAL A 99 -4.95 -12.63 5.18
CA VAL A 99 -6.40 -12.91 5.27
C VAL A 99 -6.79 -14.23 4.62
N MET A 100 -6.04 -14.66 3.60
CA MET A 100 -6.27 -15.92 2.90
C MET A 100 -6.01 -17.16 3.78
N GLY A 101 -5.24 -17.04 4.86
CA GLY A 101 -4.87 -18.15 5.76
C GLY A 101 -5.46 -18.06 7.16
N SER A 102 -6.32 -17.05 7.45
CA SER A 102 -6.86 -16.85 8.79
C SER A 102 -8.28 -16.28 8.76
N SER A 103 -9.25 -17.08 9.24
CA SER A 103 -10.64 -16.64 9.35
C SER A 103 -10.81 -15.42 10.26
N LEU A 104 -9.99 -15.30 11.32
CA LEU A 104 -9.99 -14.14 12.21
C LEU A 104 -9.59 -12.86 11.45
N ARG A 105 -8.49 -12.93 10.68
CA ARG A 105 -8.02 -11.79 9.89
C ARG A 105 -9.02 -11.40 8.81
N LEU A 106 -9.57 -12.39 8.11
CA LEU A 106 -10.59 -12.17 7.09
C LEU A 106 -11.83 -11.50 7.67
N ALA A 107 -12.37 -12.03 8.77
CA ALA A 107 -13.55 -11.46 9.43
C ALA A 107 -13.30 -10.02 9.90
N PHE A 108 -12.12 -9.73 10.44
CA PHE A 108 -11.78 -8.39 10.89
C PHE A 108 -11.62 -7.41 9.70
N ALA A 109 -10.92 -7.79 8.65
CA ALA A 109 -10.77 -6.96 7.45
C ALA A 109 -12.13 -6.67 6.78
N LEU A 110 -12.99 -7.69 6.64
CA LEU A 110 -14.35 -7.53 6.12
C LEU A 110 -15.19 -6.60 7.00
N LYS A 111 -15.10 -6.71 8.33
CA LYS A 111 -15.79 -5.80 9.26
C LYS A 111 -15.42 -4.33 9.00
N LEU A 112 -14.13 -4.02 8.81
CA LEU A 112 -13.69 -2.64 8.51
C LEU A 112 -14.22 -2.16 7.16
N LEU A 113 -14.21 -3.02 6.15
CA LEU A 113 -14.72 -2.72 4.80
C LEU A 113 -16.23 -2.51 4.79
N GLU A 114 -17.01 -3.39 5.42
CA GLU A 114 -18.46 -3.32 5.52
C GLU A 114 -18.96 -2.09 6.29
N LYS A 115 -18.16 -1.58 7.23
CA LYS A 115 -18.39 -0.31 7.92
C LYS A 115 -18.00 0.92 7.09
N ASN A 116 -17.48 0.76 5.86
CA ASN A 116 -16.97 1.85 5.00
C ASN A 116 -15.88 2.68 5.69
N LEU A 117 -15.01 2.06 6.44
CA LEU A 117 -13.91 2.72 7.15
C LEU A 117 -12.62 2.83 6.32
N ILE A 118 -12.56 2.19 5.15
CA ILE A 118 -11.34 2.04 4.35
C ILE A 118 -11.46 2.80 3.03
N ASN A 119 -10.44 3.58 2.70
CA ASN A 119 -10.34 4.32 1.44
C ASN A 119 -9.54 3.56 0.38
N ILE A 120 -8.46 2.86 0.80
CA ILE A 120 -7.60 2.08 -0.09
C ILE A 120 -7.29 0.73 0.56
N VAL A 121 -7.44 -0.34 -0.19
CA VAL A 121 -6.88 -1.67 0.14
C VAL A 121 -5.67 -1.90 -0.74
N ARG A 122 -4.53 -2.23 -0.16
CA ARG A 122 -3.37 -2.71 -0.90
C ARG A 122 -3.01 -4.12 -0.43
N GLY A 123 -3.09 -5.09 -1.31
CA GLY A 123 -2.77 -6.49 -1.05
C GLY A 123 -2.25 -7.21 -2.30
N ASN A 124 -1.75 -8.44 -2.14
CA ASN A 124 -1.49 -9.31 -3.28
C ASN A 124 -2.81 -9.90 -3.83
N PHE A 125 -2.71 -10.61 -4.97
CA PHE A 125 -3.88 -11.22 -5.59
C PHE A 125 -4.68 -12.10 -4.62
N SER A 126 -4.02 -13.01 -3.91
CA SER A 126 -4.68 -13.97 -3.02
C SER A 126 -5.38 -13.30 -1.84
N GLU A 127 -4.81 -12.23 -1.32
CA GLU A 127 -5.42 -11.42 -0.25
C GLU A 127 -6.66 -10.67 -0.74
N CYS A 128 -6.56 -10.02 -1.89
CA CYS A 128 -7.69 -9.28 -2.47
C CYS A 128 -8.82 -10.20 -2.94
N ASP A 129 -8.50 -11.37 -3.53
CA ASP A 129 -9.48 -12.37 -3.93
C ASP A 129 -10.21 -12.98 -2.72
N ALA A 130 -9.48 -13.24 -1.62
CA ALA A 130 -10.08 -13.71 -0.38
C ALA A 130 -11.09 -12.70 0.21
N LEU A 131 -10.78 -11.40 0.18
CA LEU A 131 -11.70 -10.33 0.57
C LEU A 131 -12.92 -10.26 -0.35
N LEU A 132 -12.71 -10.31 -1.66
CA LEU A 132 -13.79 -10.27 -2.65
C LEU A 132 -14.79 -11.43 -2.45
N ARG A 133 -14.26 -12.64 -2.26
CA ARG A 133 -15.08 -13.86 -2.10
C ARG A 133 -15.60 -14.06 -0.69
N GLY A 134 -14.97 -13.45 0.33
CA GLY A 134 -15.31 -13.64 1.73
C GLY A 134 -14.92 -15.03 2.27
N VAL A 135 -13.89 -15.68 1.69
CA VAL A 135 -13.42 -17.02 2.09
C VAL A 135 -11.90 -17.07 2.26
N CYS A 136 -11.44 -17.84 3.26
CA CYS A 136 -10.02 -18.01 3.57
C CYS A 136 -9.26 -18.91 2.58
N GLU A 137 -9.93 -19.67 1.72
CA GLU A 137 -9.27 -20.56 0.78
C GLU A 137 -8.70 -19.75 -0.38
N GLY A 138 -7.41 -19.45 -0.32
CA GLY A 138 -6.68 -18.88 -1.44
C GLY A 138 -6.63 -19.90 -2.57
N ARG A 139 -7.23 -19.62 -3.74
CA ARG A 139 -6.87 -20.32 -4.95
C ARG A 139 -5.45 -19.89 -5.30
N GLY A 140 -4.52 -20.86 -5.26
CA GLY A 140 -3.20 -20.61 -5.82
C GLY A 140 -3.35 -20.19 -7.28
N VAL A 141 -2.87 -19.02 -7.63
CA VAL A 141 -2.81 -18.51 -9.02
C VAL A 141 -1.71 -19.24 -9.79
N ASP A 142 -0.96 -20.11 -9.11
CA ASP A 142 0.22 -20.81 -9.63
C ASP A 142 -0.09 -21.76 -10.80
N SER A 143 -1.38 -22.08 -11.02
CA SER A 143 -1.82 -22.92 -12.14
C SER A 143 -2.29 -22.16 -13.38
N LEU A 144 -2.38 -20.81 -13.30
CA LEU A 144 -2.79 -19.97 -14.42
C LEU A 144 -1.56 -19.53 -15.23
N ASP A 145 -1.71 -19.36 -16.54
CA ASP A 145 -0.68 -18.70 -17.34
C ASP A 145 -0.60 -17.19 -17.03
N GLU A 146 0.43 -16.51 -17.54
CA GLU A 146 0.73 -15.13 -17.17
C GLU A 146 -0.38 -14.17 -17.61
N GLY A 147 -0.94 -14.34 -18.79
CA GLY A 147 -2.04 -13.50 -19.30
C GLY A 147 -3.36 -13.75 -18.57
N GLU A 148 -3.65 -15.00 -18.19
CA GLU A 148 -4.82 -15.35 -17.38
C GLU A 148 -4.72 -14.74 -15.96
N ARG A 149 -3.53 -14.74 -15.37
CA ARG A 149 -3.27 -14.11 -14.06
C ARG A 149 -3.51 -12.62 -14.08
N GLU A 150 -3.02 -11.92 -15.10
CA GLU A 150 -3.22 -10.47 -15.25
C GLU A 150 -4.70 -10.12 -15.44
N GLY A 151 -5.41 -10.85 -16.31
CA GLY A 151 -6.84 -10.66 -16.52
C GLY A 151 -7.67 -10.87 -15.25
N GLU A 152 -7.31 -11.88 -14.46
CA GLU A 152 -7.98 -12.18 -13.21
C GLU A 152 -7.67 -11.15 -12.12
N ALA A 153 -6.42 -10.65 -12.02
CA ALA A 153 -6.04 -9.62 -11.08
C ALA A 153 -6.77 -8.29 -11.34
N LEU A 154 -6.91 -7.90 -12.60
CA LEU A 154 -7.71 -6.74 -12.99
C LEU A 154 -9.19 -6.92 -12.64
N ARG A 155 -9.76 -8.12 -12.90
CA ARG A 155 -11.14 -8.45 -12.54
C ARG A 155 -11.37 -8.34 -11.03
N VAL A 156 -10.45 -8.89 -10.22
CA VAL A 156 -10.52 -8.82 -8.76
C VAL A 156 -10.43 -7.37 -8.30
N ALA A 157 -9.49 -6.57 -8.82
CA ALA A 157 -9.35 -5.16 -8.45
C ALA A 157 -10.65 -4.36 -8.72
N LYS A 158 -11.24 -4.52 -9.92
CA LYS A 158 -12.51 -3.84 -10.29
C LYS A 158 -13.67 -4.31 -9.41
N ALA A 159 -13.90 -5.61 -9.31
CA ALA A 159 -15.04 -6.16 -8.59
C ALA A 159 -14.98 -5.88 -7.07
N ALA A 160 -13.78 -5.95 -6.48
CA ALA A 160 -13.61 -5.62 -5.08
C ALA A 160 -13.81 -4.12 -4.80
N ALA A 161 -13.29 -3.25 -5.67
CA ALA A 161 -13.49 -1.82 -5.56
C ALA A 161 -14.97 -1.41 -5.68
N GLU A 162 -15.73 -2.03 -6.60
CA GLU A 162 -17.18 -1.84 -6.71
C GLU A 162 -17.91 -2.34 -5.44
N LYS A 163 -17.58 -3.56 -5.00
CA LYS A 163 -18.24 -4.19 -3.83
C LYS A 163 -18.08 -3.38 -2.56
N PHE A 164 -16.88 -2.86 -2.30
CA PHE A 164 -16.54 -2.19 -1.05
C PHE A 164 -16.48 -0.66 -1.17
N SER A 165 -16.75 -0.10 -2.35
CA SER A 165 -16.75 1.35 -2.61
C SER A 165 -15.46 2.06 -2.19
N CYS A 166 -14.30 1.40 -2.36
CA CYS A 166 -12.98 1.95 -2.09
C CYS A 166 -11.97 1.51 -3.16
N VAL A 167 -10.77 2.08 -3.15
CA VAL A 167 -9.72 1.71 -4.12
C VAL A 167 -9.11 0.36 -3.73
N PHE A 168 -8.92 -0.52 -4.72
CA PHE A 168 -8.15 -1.76 -4.56
C PHE A 168 -6.89 -1.71 -5.42
N ALA A 169 -5.73 -1.83 -4.77
CA ALA A 169 -4.42 -2.00 -5.38
C ALA A 169 -3.97 -3.45 -5.23
N VAL A 170 -4.23 -4.26 -6.26
CA VAL A 170 -3.80 -5.66 -6.35
C VAL A 170 -2.39 -5.69 -6.89
N THR A 171 -1.41 -5.94 -6.03
CA THR A 171 0.01 -5.87 -6.40
C THR A 171 0.60 -7.24 -6.68
N GLY A 172 1.54 -7.28 -7.65
CA GLY A 172 2.18 -8.51 -8.13
C GLY A 172 3.37 -8.22 -9.04
N ALA A 173 3.59 -9.07 -10.05
CA ALA A 173 4.55 -8.77 -11.11
C ALA A 173 4.07 -7.61 -12.00
N VAL A 174 2.75 -7.55 -12.21
CA VAL A 174 2.01 -6.43 -12.78
C VAL A 174 0.99 -5.99 -11.74
N ASP A 175 0.93 -4.69 -11.47
CA ASP A 175 0.04 -4.13 -10.47
C ASP A 175 -1.25 -3.60 -11.11
N HIS A 176 -2.40 -3.93 -10.51
CA HIS A 176 -3.72 -3.55 -11.01
C HIS A 176 -4.45 -2.74 -9.94
N ILE A 177 -4.77 -1.48 -10.24
CA ILE A 177 -5.36 -0.56 -9.29
C ILE A 177 -6.69 -0.06 -9.83
N SER A 178 -7.77 -0.17 -9.06
CA SER A 178 -9.09 0.25 -9.49
C SER A 178 -9.89 0.92 -8.38
N ASN A 179 -10.73 1.89 -8.77
CA ASN A 179 -11.78 2.49 -7.93
C ASN A 179 -13.20 1.99 -8.31
N GLY A 180 -13.29 0.88 -9.09
CA GLY A 180 -14.53 0.33 -9.64
C GLY A 180 -14.97 0.95 -10.97
N LYS A 181 -14.63 2.21 -11.25
CA LYS A 181 -14.99 2.93 -12.50
C LYS A 181 -13.81 3.04 -13.46
N GLN A 182 -12.65 3.21 -12.93
CA GLN A 182 -11.38 3.35 -13.65
C GLN A 182 -10.39 2.32 -13.13
N ALA A 183 -9.46 1.91 -13.99
CA ALA A 183 -8.37 1.07 -13.59
C ALA A 183 -7.05 1.52 -14.24
N LEU A 184 -5.96 1.30 -13.51
CA LEU A 184 -4.59 1.53 -13.94
C LEU A 184 -3.83 0.20 -13.87
N VAL A 185 -2.97 -0.04 -14.84
CA VAL A 185 -2.06 -1.19 -14.89
C VAL A 185 -0.64 -0.66 -14.91
N LEU A 186 0.19 -1.12 -13.96
CA LEU A 186 1.55 -0.63 -13.75
C LEU A 186 2.53 -1.81 -13.83
N ASN A 187 3.61 -1.63 -14.59
CA ASN A 187 4.62 -2.66 -14.86
C ASN A 187 5.97 -2.33 -14.20
N ASN A 188 5.96 -1.52 -13.13
CA ASN A 188 7.16 -1.15 -12.40
C ASN A 188 7.47 -2.17 -11.31
N GLY A 189 8.75 -2.46 -11.12
CA GLY A 189 9.17 -3.31 -10.02
C GLY A 189 10.37 -4.18 -10.36
N HIS A 190 10.83 -4.92 -9.36
CA HIS A 190 11.96 -5.83 -9.52
C HIS A 190 11.76 -7.11 -8.69
N PRO A 191 12.09 -8.31 -9.19
CA PRO A 191 11.90 -9.59 -8.49
C PRO A 191 12.52 -9.64 -7.09
N LEU A 192 13.64 -8.96 -6.83
CA LEU A 192 14.29 -8.90 -5.52
C LEU A 192 13.41 -8.32 -4.41
N LEU A 193 12.29 -7.67 -4.72
CA LEU A 193 11.30 -7.29 -3.71
C LEU A 193 10.71 -8.50 -2.98
N GLN A 194 10.70 -9.67 -3.59
CA GLN A 194 10.24 -10.92 -2.97
C GLN A 194 11.25 -11.50 -1.98
N ASP A 195 12.52 -11.14 -2.10
CA ASP A 195 13.62 -11.64 -1.28
C ASP A 195 13.88 -10.79 -0.03
N ILE A 196 13.14 -9.71 0.17
CA ILE A 196 13.23 -8.85 1.35
C ILE A 196 11.92 -8.85 2.15
N THR A 197 12.04 -9.01 3.47
CA THR A 197 10.87 -8.95 4.35
C THR A 197 10.26 -7.56 4.35
N GLY A 198 8.93 -7.52 4.16
CA GLY A 198 8.15 -6.31 4.36
C GLY A 198 8.05 -5.39 3.15
N SER A 199 8.50 -5.80 1.95
CA SER A 199 8.32 -5.01 0.72
C SER A 199 6.86 -4.59 0.51
N GLY A 200 5.91 -5.50 0.74
CA GLY A 200 4.49 -5.19 0.71
C GLY A 200 4.08 -4.15 1.74
N CYS A 201 4.45 -4.34 3.01
CA CYS A 201 4.11 -3.40 4.09
C CYS A 201 4.72 -2.00 3.83
N MET A 202 5.94 -1.95 3.31
CA MET A 202 6.59 -0.72 2.87
C MET A 202 5.83 -0.06 1.71
N THR A 203 5.32 -0.84 0.75
CA THR A 203 4.46 -0.30 -0.33
C THR A 203 3.18 0.31 0.22
N SER A 204 2.51 -0.36 1.18
CA SER A 204 1.32 0.17 1.85
C SER A 204 1.62 1.48 2.60
N THR A 205 2.82 1.61 3.19
CA THR A 205 3.29 2.88 3.79
C THR A 205 3.43 3.99 2.75
N LEU A 206 4.03 3.71 1.58
CA LEU A 206 4.14 4.69 0.50
C LEU A 206 2.76 5.12 -0.04
N VAL A 207 1.83 4.17 -0.16
CA VAL A 207 0.42 4.47 -0.51
C VAL A 207 -0.20 5.40 0.54
N ALA A 208 0.02 5.16 1.83
CA ALA A 208 -0.49 6.02 2.90
C ALA A 208 0.11 7.43 2.85
N CYS A 209 1.43 7.55 2.60
CA CYS A 209 2.09 8.83 2.40
C CYS A 209 1.48 9.64 1.24
N CYS A 210 1.20 8.97 0.12
CA CYS A 210 0.58 9.61 -1.05
C CYS A 210 -0.88 9.97 -0.78
N ALA A 211 -1.64 9.11 -0.11
CA ALA A 211 -3.05 9.35 0.22
C ALA A 211 -3.24 10.54 1.16
N ALA A 212 -2.30 10.76 2.08
CA ALA A 212 -2.34 11.87 3.01
C ALA A 212 -2.33 13.26 2.34
N VAL A 213 -1.84 13.36 1.11
CA VAL A 213 -1.67 14.63 0.37
C VAL A 213 -2.48 14.71 -0.92
N ALA A 214 -3.22 13.66 -1.26
CA ALA A 214 -3.98 13.53 -2.52
C ALA A 214 -5.48 13.72 -2.30
N ASP A 215 -6.14 14.32 -3.29
CA ASP A 215 -7.61 14.37 -3.35
C ASP A 215 -8.19 13.13 -4.04
N ASP A 216 -7.43 12.51 -4.97
CA ASP A 216 -7.82 11.28 -5.69
C ASP A 216 -7.09 10.06 -5.11
N MET A 217 -7.85 9.17 -4.48
CA MET A 217 -7.32 7.94 -3.87
C MET A 217 -6.81 6.93 -4.92
N LEU A 218 -7.32 6.94 -6.15
CA LEU A 218 -6.79 6.11 -7.24
C LEU A 218 -5.38 6.56 -7.63
N ALA A 219 -5.19 7.87 -7.82
CA ALA A 219 -3.89 8.46 -8.10
C ALA A 219 -2.90 8.24 -6.95
N ALA A 220 -3.35 8.39 -5.70
CA ALA A 220 -2.54 8.14 -4.51
C ALA A 220 -2.03 6.70 -4.43
N ALA A 221 -2.93 5.73 -4.62
CA ALA A 221 -2.58 4.30 -4.61
C ALA A 221 -1.58 3.97 -5.72
N ALA A 222 -1.82 4.46 -6.94
CA ALA A 222 -0.92 4.27 -8.07
C ALA A 222 0.46 4.89 -7.83
N LEU A 223 0.51 6.12 -7.32
CA LEU A 223 1.78 6.79 -7.04
C LEU A 223 2.60 6.04 -5.98
N GLY A 224 2.00 5.57 -4.90
CA GLY A 224 2.70 4.80 -3.86
C GLY A 224 3.31 3.51 -4.41
N VAL A 225 2.59 2.80 -5.28
CA VAL A 225 3.07 1.60 -5.98
C VAL A 225 4.21 1.95 -6.95
N VAL A 226 4.07 3.02 -7.75
CA VAL A 226 5.11 3.48 -8.69
C VAL A 226 6.39 3.88 -7.95
N ILE A 227 6.30 4.58 -6.82
CA ILE A 227 7.49 4.95 -6.03
C ILE A 227 8.24 3.68 -5.59
N MET A 228 7.54 2.66 -5.10
CA MET A 228 8.17 1.39 -4.72
C MET A 228 8.82 0.71 -5.92
N GLY A 229 8.08 0.53 -7.01
CA GLY A 229 8.55 -0.16 -8.21
C GLY A 229 9.78 0.50 -8.84
N GLN A 230 9.73 1.81 -9.06
CA GLN A 230 10.86 2.58 -9.61
C GLN A 230 12.07 2.56 -8.69
N SER A 231 11.86 2.66 -7.38
CA SER A 231 12.95 2.58 -6.41
C SER A 231 13.61 1.20 -6.42
N ALA A 232 12.82 0.13 -6.60
CA ALA A 232 13.34 -1.23 -6.68
C ALA A 232 14.17 -1.45 -7.96
N GLU A 233 13.72 -0.96 -9.11
CA GLU A 233 14.48 -1.01 -10.37
C GLU A 233 15.82 -0.26 -10.25
N LEU A 234 15.78 0.96 -9.69
CA LEU A 234 16.98 1.74 -9.45
C LEU A 234 17.93 1.06 -8.46
N ALA A 235 17.42 0.53 -7.36
CA ALA A 235 18.21 -0.18 -6.36
C ALA A 235 18.91 -1.40 -6.94
N ALA A 236 18.23 -2.16 -7.80
CA ALA A 236 18.81 -3.31 -8.48
C ALA A 236 19.95 -2.92 -9.44
N ASN A 237 19.81 -1.78 -10.13
CA ASN A 237 20.86 -1.28 -11.03
C ASN A 237 22.14 -0.86 -10.30
N PHE A 238 22.09 -0.58 -9.00
CA PHE A 238 23.25 -0.23 -8.18
C PHE A 238 23.91 -1.43 -7.51
N LEU A 239 23.41 -2.66 -7.71
CA LEU A 239 24.00 -3.86 -7.12
C LEU A 239 25.25 -4.30 -7.88
N GLU A 240 26.28 -4.71 -7.13
CA GLU A 240 27.46 -5.39 -7.65
C GLU A 240 27.23 -6.92 -7.59
N LYS A 241 28.06 -7.69 -8.31
CA LYS A 241 27.97 -9.17 -8.36
C LYS A 241 28.00 -9.86 -6.97
N LYS A 242 28.59 -9.22 -5.97
CA LYS A 242 28.70 -9.74 -4.60
C LYS A 242 27.54 -9.36 -3.69
N ASP A 243 26.69 -8.43 -4.14
CA ASP A 243 25.57 -7.92 -3.36
C ASP A 243 24.39 -8.90 -3.38
N GLY A 244 23.58 -8.86 -2.32
CA GLY A 244 22.40 -9.69 -2.15
C GLY A 244 21.21 -8.88 -1.60
N PRO A 245 20.16 -9.57 -1.09
CA PRO A 245 18.94 -8.91 -0.60
C PRO A 245 19.19 -7.85 0.49
N GLY A 246 20.21 -8.02 1.33
CA GLY A 246 20.57 -7.03 2.35
C GLY A 246 21.02 -5.70 1.75
N SER A 247 21.97 -5.74 0.80
CA SER A 247 22.42 -4.55 0.06
C SER A 247 21.29 -3.94 -0.75
N PHE A 248 20.44 -4.76 -1.38
CA PHE A 248 19.25 -4.31 -2.10
C PHE A 248 18.31 -3.53 -1.19
N LYS A 249 18.00 -4.04 0.02
CA LYS A 249 17.10 -3.37 0.96
C LYS A 249 17.63 -1.99 1.40
N VAL A 250 18.93 -1.88 1.67
CA VAL A 250 19.55 -0.59 2.02
C VAL A 250 19.44 0.39 0.84
N ARG A 251 19.81 -0.05 -0.36
CA ARG A 251 19.73 0.79 -1.57
C ARG A 251 18.29 1.16 -1.93
N LEU A 252 17.30 0.31 -1.61
CA LEU A 252 15.89 0.61 -1.84
C LEU A 252 15.46 1.86 -1.07
N LEU A 253 15.84 1.99 0.20
CA LEU A 253 15.55 3.18 1.01
C LEU A 253 16.18 4.44 0.41
N ASP A 254 17.47 4.37 0.02
CA ASP A 254 18.15 5.46 -0.66
C ASP A 254 17.45 5.84 -1.97
N CYS A 255 17.00 4.84 -2.74
CA CYS A 255 16.31 5.08 -4.01
C CYS A 255 14.92 5.68 -3.80
N VAL A 256 14.17 5.31 -2.77
CA VAL A 256 12.90 5.99 -2.42
C VAL A 256 13.15 7.47 -2.14
N TYR A 257 14.18 7.80 -1.37
CA TYR A 257 14.57 9.19 -1.14
C TYR A 257 14.91 9.91 -2.45
N HIS A 258 15.67 9.28 -3.36
CA HIS A 258 16.03 9.89 -4.63
C HIS A 258 14.85 10.03 -5.59
N VAL A 259 13.98 9.04 -5.70
CA VAL A 259 12.77 9.07 -6.53
C VAL A 259 11.85 10.21 -6.09
N THR A 260 11.65 10.38 -4.79
CA THR A 260 10.78 11.42 -4.25
C THR A 260 11.40 12.82 -4.24
N THR A 261 12.74 12.96 -4.26
CA THR A 261 13.42 14.26 -4.36
C THR A 261 13.72 14.69 -5.80
N LYS A 262 13.80 13.75 -6.74
CA LYS A 262 14.19 13.99 -8.14
C LYS A 262 13.18 13.38 -9.11
N TRP A 263 11.89 13.57 -8.84
CA TRP A 263 10.79 12.98 -9.62
C TRP A 263 10.90 13.18 -11.14
N ASN A 264 11.44 14.31 -11.59
CA ASN A 264 11.62 14.60 -13.01
C ASN A 264 12.50 13.58 -13.76
N LEU A 265 13.30 12.80 -13.03
CA LEU A 265 14.16 11.75 -13.58
C LEU A 265 13.50 10.36 -13.60
N VAL A 266 12.28 10.24 -13.07
CA VAL A 266 11.53 8.97 -12.98
C VAL A 266 10.94 8.64 -14.34
N ASN A 267 11.22 7.43 -14.83
CA ASN A 267 10.58 6.87 -16.02
C ASN A 267 9.35 6.07 -15.58
N LEU A 268 8.17 6.53 -15.94
CA LEU A 268 6.95 5.73 -15.81
C LEU A 268 6.91 4.67 -16.90
N ALA A 269 6.68 3.41 -16.53
CA ALA A 269 6.36 2.38 -17.49
C ALA A 269 5.05 2.73 -18.24
N PRO A 270 4.86 2.25 -19.48
CA PRO A 270 3.65 2.56 -20.23
C PRO A 270 2.41 2.08 -19.49
N GLU A 271 1.47 3.00 -19.31
CA GLU A 271 0.16 2.74 -18.70
C GLU A 271 -0.84 2.29 -19.75
N GLN A 272 -1.67 1.32 -19.39
CA GLN A 272 -2.94 1.10 -20.05
C GLN A 272 -4.05 1.65 -19.14
N LYS A 273 -4.71 2.74 -19.53
CA LYS A 273 -6.02 3.10 -18.98
C LYS A 273 -7.05 2.18 -19.64
N LEU A 274 -7.63 1.31 -18.85
CA LEU A 274 -8.68 0.38 -19.27
C LEU A 274 -10.05 0.83 -18.75
#